data_de9da2342f053cc66b3474af96a238b3
#
_entry.id   de9da2342f053cc66b3474af96a238b3
#
_cell.length_a   1.000
_cell.length_b   1.000
_cell.length_c   1.000
_cell.angle_alpha   90.00
_cell.angle_beta   90.00
_cell.angle_gamma   90.00
#
_symmetry.space_group_name_H-M   'P 1'
#
loop_
_entity.id
_entity.type
_entity.pdbx_description
1 polymer ?
#
loop_
_entity_poly.entity_id
_entity_poly.type
_entity_poly.pdbx_seq_one_letter_code
_entity_poly.pdbx_strand_id
1 'polypeptide(L)'
;VDKTRYIAEVERNASFFFLIRPRRFGKSLFLNVLRWYYDVNRKDSFEELFGDLYIGSHPTPEQGQYLVLDFNFAGVNPDPDELIRSFNDHCAARFREFAYYYERFFNPGFREKMESLPNADEKLTYTISEAKRLNLSIYLFIDEYDNFTNAILANMGEKHYKALTHGTGFFRYFFNKLKEGATGDGPIKRMFITGVSP
;
A
#
# COMPACT_ATOMS: atom_id res chain seq x y z
N VAL A 1 5.87 -13.44 -20.39
CA VAL A 1 5.41 -12.26 -21.14
C VAL A 1 5.79 -11.02 -20.35
N ASP A 2 6.59 -10.14 -20.93
CA ASP A 2 6.97 -8.87 -20.35
C ASP A 2 5.75 -7.93 -20.27
N LYS A 3 5.40 -7.50 -19.06
CA LYS A 3 4.31 -6.54 -18.81
C LYS A 3 4.81 -5.16 -18.38
N THR A 4 6.12 -4.94 -18.38
CA THR A 4 6.69 -3.68 -17.89
C THR A 4 6.34 -2.47 -18.77
N ARG A 5 5.97 -2.67 -20.02
CA ARG A 5 5.44 -1.60 -20.89
C ARG A 5 4.19 -0.91 -20.33
N TYR A 6 3.41 -1.60 -19.47
CA TYR A 6 2.22 -1.01 -18.85
C TYR A 6 2.55 -0.04 -17.69
N ILE A 7 3.80 0.03 -17.23
CA ILE A 7 4.22 0.97 -16.18
C ILE A 7 3.93 2.41 -16.60
N ALA A 8 4.39 2.82 -17.78
CA ALA A 8 4.14 4.16 -18.30
C ALA A 8 2.63 4.45 -18.54
N GLU A 9 1.83 3.43 -18.84
CA GLU A 9 0.38 3.58 -18.98
C GLU A 9 -0.30 3.80 -17.62
N VAL A 10 0.12 3.06 -16.58
CA VAL A 10 -0.37 3.26 -15.21
C VAL A 10 -0.05 4.68 -14.74
N GLU A 11 1.16 5.18 -14.98
CA GLU A 11 1.56 6.55 -14.63
C GLU A 11 0.71 7.63 -15.30
N ARG A 12 0.38 7.45 -16.57
CA ARG A 12 -0.39 8.44 -17.35
C ARG A 12 -1.88 8.49 -17.00
N ASN A 13 -2.44 7.37 -16.56
CA ASN A 13 -3.88 7.27 -16.40
C ASN A 13 -4.41 7.84 -15.09
N ALA A 14 -3.78 7.56 -13.97
CA ALA A 14 -4.23 8.07 -12.67
C ALA A 14 -3.17 7.92 -11.58
N SER A 15 -3.16 8.88 -10.63
CA SER A 15 -2.38 8.75 -9.41
C SER A 15 -2.92 7.64 -8.49
N PHE A 16 -4.21 7.32 -8.61
CA PHE A 16 -4.89 6.25 -7.85
C PHE A 16 -5.47 5.23 -8.82
N PHE A 17 -4.87 4.06 -8.87
CA PHE A 17 -5.19 3.02 -9.83
C PHE A 17 -5.77 1.78 -9.16
N PHE A 18 -6.92 1.31 -9.66
CA PHE A 18 -7.55 0.08 -9.22
C PHE A 18 -7.44 -0.98 -10.31
N LEU A 19 -6.82 -2.12 -10.00
CA LEU A 19 -6.73 -3.27 -10.87
C LEU A 19 -7.62 -4.40 -10.36
N ILE A 20 -8.81 -4.51 -10.92
CA ILE A 20 -9.75 -5.59 -10.60
C ILE A 20 -9.64 -6.68 -11.65
N ARG A 21 -9.25 -7.87 -11.24
CA ARG A 21 -9.12 -9.05 -12.10
C ARG A 21 -9.38 -10.32 -11.28
N PRO A 22 -9.86 -11.40 -11.89
CA PRO A 22 -9.99 -12.68 -11.24
C PRO A 22 -8.68 -13.16 -10.62
N ARG A 23 -8.76 -14.11 -9.68
CA ARG A 23 -7.58 -14.78 -9.11
C ARG A 23 -6.74 -15.43 -10.22
N ARG A 24 -5.43 -15.57 -10.01
CA ARG A 24 -4.45 -16.20 -10.93
C ARG A 24 -4.18 -15.43 -12.24
N PHE A 25 -4.59 -14.17 -12.35
CA PHE A 25 -4.28 -13.30 -13.50
C PHE A 25 -2.99 -12.49 -13.35
N GLY A 26 -2.12 -12.85 -12.39
CA GLY A 26 -0.82 -12.24 -12.21
C GLY A 26 -0.84 -10.83 -11.61
N LYS A 27 -1.90 -10.46 -10.87
CA LYS A 27 -2.02 -9.16 -10.19
C LYS A 27 -0.86 -8.92 -9.21
N SER A 28 -0.65 -9.84 -8.28
CA SER A 28 0.41 -9.73 -7.26
C SER A 28 1.82 -9.74 -7.88
N LEU A 29 2.01 -10.47 -8.98
CA LEU A 29 3.28 -10.43 -9.71
C LEU A 29 3.52 -9.04 -10.30
N PHE A 30 2.53 -8.46 -10.97
CA PHE A 30 2.65 -7.12 -11.53
C PHE A 30 2.83 -6.05 -10.45
N LEU A 31 2.10 -6.18 -9.34
CA LEU A 31 2.27 -5.32 -8.18
C LEU A 31 3.71 -5.36 -7.63
N ASN A 32 4.31 -6.55 -7.53
CA ASN A 32 5.71 -6.69 -7.13
C ASN A 32 6.69 -6.04 -8.10
N VAL A 33 6.43 -6.14 -9.42
CA VAL A 33 7.22 -5.44 -10.44
C VAL A 33 7.15 -3.92 -10.22
N LEU A 34 5.95 -3.38 -10.00
CA LEU A 34 5.77 -1.95 -9.72
C LEU A 34 6.50 -1.52 -8.43
N ARG A 35 6.36 -2.29 -7.35
CA ARG A 35 7.03 -2.01 -6.08
C ARG A 35 8.55 -1.90 -6.26
N TRP A 36 9.16 -2.82 -6.98
CA TRP A 36 10.60 -2.82 -7.22
C TRP A 36 11.04 -1.70 -8.15
N TYR A 37 10.21 -1.36 -9.12
CA TYR A 37 10.49 -0.28 -10.07
C TYR A 37 10.50 1.10 -9.42
N TYR A 38 9.55 1.36 -8.52
CA TYR A 38 9.39 2.66 -7.89
C TYR A 38 10.19 2.86 -6.61
N ASP A 39 10.70 1.77 -6.00
CA ASP A 39 11.41 1.81 -4.71
C ASP A 39 12.74 2.56 -4.82
N VAL A 40 12.86 3.63 -4.05
CA VAL A 40 14.05 4.47 -3.97
C VAL A 40 15.30 3.68 -3.53
N ASN A 41 15.13 2.64 -2.71
CA ASN A 41 16.23 1.78 -2.27
C ASN A 41 16.73 0.81 -3.36
N ARG A 42 15.98 0.66 -4.46
CA ARG A 42 16.35 -0.21 -5.60
C ARG A 42 16.76 0.57 -6.84
N LYS A 43 16.89 1.89 -6.71
CA LYS A 43 17.26 2.77 -7.83
C LYS A 43 18.56 2.34 -8.50
N ASP A 44 19.57 2.00 -7.72
CA ASP A 44 20.90 1.62 -8.21
C ASP A 44 20.93 0.18 -8.79
N SER A 45 19.93 -0.63 -8.49
CA SER A 45 19.77 -2.00 -9.04
C SER A 45 18.89 -2.04 -10.29
N PHE A 46 18.55 -0.89 -10.87
CA PHE A 46 17.60 -0.79 -11.98
C PHE A 46 18.04 -1.62 -13.20
N GLU A 47 19.30 -1.50 -13.62
CA GLU A 47 19.84 -2.22 -14.77
C GLU A 47 19.81 -3.73 -14.56
N GLU A 48 20.20 -4.19 -13.37
CA GLU A 48 20.16 -5.61 -13.00
C GLU A 48 18.74 -6.19 -13.03
N LEU A 49 17.76 -5.43 -12.53
CA LEU A 49 16.38 -5.90 -12.38
C LEU A 49 15.55 -5.77 -13.65
N PHE A 50 15.81 -4.76 -14.46
CA PHE A 50 14.94 -4.35 -15.55
C PHE A 50 15.64 -4.19 -16.91
N GLY A 51 16.96 -4.28 -16.97
CA GLY A 51 17.76 -4.00 -18.19
C GLY A 51 17.29 -4.79 -19.41
N ASP A 52 16.97 -6.08 -19.25
CA ASP A 52 16.48 -6.95 -20.32
C ASP A 52 14.97 -6.79 -20.65
N LEU A 53 14.25 -5.91 -19.93
CA LEU A 53 12.82 -5.71 -20.09
C LEU A 53 12.52 -4.43 -20.89
N TYR A 54 11.29 -4.30 -21.38
CA TYR A 54 10.87 -3.10 -22.13
C TYR A 54 11.14 -1.81 -21.36
N ILE A 55 10.82 -1.78 -20.04
CA ILE A 55 11.01 -0.60 -19.20
C ILE A 55 12.49 -0.27 -18.96
N GLY A 56 13.40 -1.24 -19.08
CA GLY A 56 14.84 -1.02 -18.99
C GLY A 56 15.33 -0.06 -20.08
N SER A 57 14.84 -0.24 -21.32
CA SER A 57 15.14 0.66 -22.44
C SER A 57 14.26 1.93 -22.49
N HIS A 58 13.18 1.99 -21.72
CA HIS A 58 12.20 3.09 -21.73
C HIS A 58 11.82 3.52 -20.31
N PRO A 59 12.79 3.87 -19.45
CA PRO A 59 12.49 4.25 -18.07
C PRO A 59 11.67 5.54 -18.00
N THR A 60 10.82 5.62 -16.99
CA THR A 60 10.07 6.84 -16.69
C THR A 60 10.81 7.73 -15.70
N PRO A 61 10.49 9.04 -15.62
CA PRO A 61 11.06 9.92 -14.60
C PRO A 61 10.76 9.49 -13.15
N GLU A 62 9.75 8.65 -12.95
CA GLU A 62 9.32 8.20 -11.62
C GLU A 62 10.07 6.95 -11.11
N GLN A 63 10.94 6.37 -11.91
CA GLN A 63 11.74 5.21 -11.52
C GLN A 63 12.58 5.53 -10.26
N GLY A 64 12.44 4.67 -9.23
CA GLY A 64 13.21 4.80 -7.99
C GLY A 64 12.99 6.10 -7.21
N GLN A 65 11.77 6.67 -7.23
CA GLN A 65 11.46 7.96 -6.62
C GLN A 65 10.63 7.88 -5.34
N TYR A 66 10.20 6.68 -4.93
CA TYR A 66 9.21 6.55 -3.87
C TYR A 66 9.69 5.70 -2.70
N LEU A 67 9.23 6.05 -1.50
CA LEU A 67 9.15 5.10 -0.41
C LEU A 67 7.92 4.21 -0.66
N VAL A 68 8.11 2.91 -0.70
CA VAL A 68 7.04 1.94 -0.99
C VAL A 68 6.42 1.45 0.32
N LEU A 69 5.15 1.78 0.55
CA LEU A 69 4.35 1.22 1.64
C LEU A 69 3.37 0.21 1.05
N ASP A 70 3.37 -1.02 1.54
CA ASP A 70 2.52 -2.06 1.00
C ASP A 70 1.74 -2.84 2.06
N PHE A 71 0.49 -3.15 1.72
CA PHE A 71 -0.39 -4.03 2.50
C PHE A 71 -0.92 -5.15 1.61
N ASN A 72 -0.96 -6.37 2.14
CA ASN A 72 -1.64 -7.49 1.51
C ASN A 72 -2.66 -8.05 2.50
N PHE A 73 -3.94 -7.78 2.28
CA PHE A 73 -4.98 -8.14 3.21
C PHE A 73 -5.48 -9.60 3.11
N ALA A 74 -4.82 -10.44 2.28
CA ALA A 74 -5.14 -11.87 2.23
C ALA A 74 -4.96 -12.59 3.57
N GLY A 75 -4.03 -12.12 4.40
CA GLY A 75 -3.70 -12.74 5.68
C GLY A 75 -4.49 -12.24 6.89
N VAL A 76 -5.43 -11.31 6.69
CA VAL A 76 -6.27 -10.80 7.79
C VAL A 76 -7.31 -11.85 8.16
N ASN A 77 -7.38 -12.23 9.45
CA ASN A 77 -8.37 -13.17 9.95
C ASN A 77 -9.77 -12.54 9.90
N PRO A 78 -10.73 -13.12 9.15
CA PRO A 78 -12.07 -12.57 9.02
C PRO A 78 -13.01 -12.92 10.19
N ASP A 79 -12.53 -13.65 11.22
CA ASP A 79 -13.31 -13.94 12.41
C ASP A 79 -13.69 -12.64 13.12
N PRO A 80 -14.98 -12.41 13.45
CA PRO A 80 -15.47 -11.17 14.03
C PRO A 80 -14.70 -10.69 15.27
N ASP A 81 -14.39 -11.64 16.17
CA ASP A 81 -13.75 -11.34 17.45
C ASP A 81 -12.25 -11.04 17.29
N GLU A 82 -11.66 -11.51 16.19
CA GLU A 82 -10.22 -11.40 15.90
C GLU A 82 -9.91 -10.35 14.82
N LEU A 83 -10.88 -9.93 14.02
CA LEU A 83 -10.70 -9.15 12.80
C LEU A 83 -9.90 -7.86 13.03
N ILE A 84 -10.32 -7.04 13.98
CA ILE A 84 -9.68 -5.74 14.25
C ILE A 84 -8.27 -5.96 14.78
N ARG A 85 -8.07 -6.94 15.66
CA ARG A 85 -6.76 -7.30 16.18
C ARG A 85 -5.85 -7.77 15.05
N SER A 86 -6.32 -8.74 14.27
CA SER A 86 -5.55 -9.30 13.13
C SER A 86 -5.19 -8.24 12.10
N PHE A 87 -6.11 -7.31 11.80
CA PHE A 87 -5.83 -6.19 10.91
C PHE A 87 -4.74 -5.27 11.49
N ASN A 88 -4.83 -4.90 12.77
CA ASN A 88 -3.83 -4.05 13.42
C ASN A 88 -2.46 -4.73 13.45
N ASP A 89 -2.40 -6.01 13.81
CA ASP A 89 -1.15 -6.78 13.86
C ASP A 89 -0.52 -6.88 12.47
N HIS A 90 -1.35 -7.12 11.45
CA HIS A 90 -0.90 -7.18 10.05
C HIS A 90 -0.33 -5.83 9.58
N CYS A 91 -1.05 -4.75 9.81
CA CYS A 91 -0.58 -3.40 9.46
C CYS A 91 0.66 -3.01 10.28
N ALA A 92 0.70 -3.35 11.57
CA ALA A 92 1.86 -3.05 12.43
C ALA A 92 3.15 -3.72 11.90
N ALA A 93 3.04 -4.96 11.41
CA ALA A 93 4.17 -5.65 10.79
C ALA A 93 4.68 -4.89 9.54
N ARG A 94 3.76 -4.42 8.68
CA ARG A 94 4.13 -3.64 7.48
C ARG A 94 4.76 -2.29 7.82
N PHE A 95 4.21 -1.57 8.80
CA PHE A 95 4.80 -0.30 9.26
C PHE A 95 6.19 -0.49 9.89
N ARG A 96 6.41 -1.58 10.63
CA ARG A 96 7.73 -1.91 11.19
C ARG A 96 8.74 -2.17 10.08
N GLU A 97 8.39 -2.96 9.08
CA GLU A 97 9.25 -3.22 7.92
C GLU A 97 9.56 -1.93 7.16
N PHE A 98 8.55 -1.10 6.92
CA PHE A 98 8.71 0.20 6.29
C PHE A 98 9.67 1.10 7.07
N ALA A 99 9.48 1.22 8.38
CA ALA A 99 10.31 2.05 9.23
C ALA A 99 11.77 1.58 9.27
N TYR A 100 12.00 0.27 9.29
CA TYR A 100 13.35 -0.32 9.22
C TYR A 100 13.99 -0.10 7.85
N TYR A 101 13.27 -0.41 6.78
CA TYR A 101 13.79 -0.40 5.40
C TYR A 101 14.11 1.00 4.89
N TYR A 102 13.36 2.02 5.37
CA TYR A 102 13.53 3.42 5.00
C TYR A 102 14.09 4.31 6.13
N GLU A 103 14.68 3.72 7.17
CA GLU A 103 15.18 4.44 8.36
C GLU A 103 16.07 5.64 8.00
N ARG A 104 16.92 5.50 6.98
CA ARG A 104 17.85 6.55 6.52
C ARG A 104 17.17 7.82 5.99
N PHE A 105 15.90 7.76 5.62
CA PHE A 105 15.15 8.90 5.10
C PHE A 105 14.41 9.68 6.19
N PHE A 106 14.32 9.13 7.38
CA PHE A 106 13.63 9.73 8.51
C PHE A 106 14.60 10.22 9.58
N ASN A 107 14.10 11.06 10.47
CA ASN A 107 14.91 11.53 11.60
C ASN A 107 15.13 10.39 12.62
N PRO A 108 16.24 10.47 13.40
CA PRO A 108 16.48 9.54 14.50
C PRO A 108 15.26 9.45 15.44
N GLY A 109 14.92 8.24 15.87
CA GLY A 109 13.76 7.97 16.72
C GLY A 109 12.46 7.68 15.97
N PHE A 110 12.44 7.77 14.62
CA PHE A 110 11.24 7.44 13.82
C PHE A 110 10.78 6.02 14.04
N ARG A 111 11.72 5.06 14.00
CA ARG A 111 11.40 3.64 14.16
C ARG A 111 10.88 3.34 15.56
N GLU A 112 11.55 3.80 16.60
CA GLU A 112 11.16 3.62 18.00
C GLU A 112 9.76 4.20 18.26
N LYS A 113 9.49 5.39 17.73
CA LYS A 113 8.17 6.00 17.82
C LYS A 113 7.12 5.17 17.07
N MET A 114 7.42 4.72 15.84
CA MET A 114 6.54 3.85 15.07
C MET A 114 6.17 2.58 15.82
N GLU A 115 7.14 1.93 16.46
CA GLU A 115 6.93 0.71 17.24
C GLU A 115 6.06 0.97 18.47
N SER A 116 6.21 2.11 19.13
CA SER A 116 5.47 2.48 20.34
C SER A 116 3.98 2.81 20.11
N LEU A 117 3.56 3.10 18.87
CA LEU A 117 2.17 3.43 18.56
C LEU A 117 1.28 2.17 18.61
N PRO A 118 0.07 2.25 19.20
CA PRO A 118 -0.70 1.05 19.52
C PRO A 118 -1.42 0.40 18.33
N ASN A 119 -1.87 1.19 17.35
CA ASN A 119 -2.75 0.70 16.29
C ASN A 119 -2.37 1.22 14.89
N ALA A 120 -2.99 0.64 13.86
CA ALA A 120 -2.67 0.91 12.45
C ALA A 120 -2.92 2.36 12.04
N ASP A 121 -3.97 2.99 12.51
CA ASP A 121 -4.35 4.35 12.13
C ASP A 121 -3.41 5.39 12.74
N GLU A 122 -2.93 5.19 13.98
CA GLU A 122 -1.90 6.05 14.57
C GLU A 122 -0.55 5.90 13.86
N LYS A 123 -0.16 4.66 13.52
CA LYS A 123 1.05 4.41 12.74
C LYS A 123 0.98 5.07 11.36
N LEU A 124 -0.17 4.97 10.69
CA LEU A 124 -0.42 5.61 9.40
C LEU A 124 -0.35 7.13 9.50
N THR A 125 -1.04 7.71 10.49
CA THR A 125 -1.05 9.16 10.73
C THR A 125 0.36 9.69 10.98
N TYR A 126 1.14 8.98 11.80
CA TYR A 126 2.52 9.35 12.08
C TYR A 126 3.41 9.25 10.83
N THR A 127 3.28 8.17 10.04
CA THR A 127 4.01 8.00 8.78
C THR A 127 3.73 9.15 7.80
N ILE A 128 2.44 9.50 7.61
CA ILE A 128 2.01 10.59 6.73
C ILE A 128 2.58 11.93 7.22
N SER A 129 2.48 12.22 8.52
CA SER A 129 2.98 13.46 9.11
C SER A 129 4.49 13.62 8.91
N GLU A 130 5.27 12.59 9.23
CA GLU A 130 6.73 12.64 9.10
C GLU A 130 7.20 12.68 7.65
N ALA A 131 6.56 11.89 6.76
CA ALA A 131 6.87 11.92 5.34
C ALA A 131 6.56 13.30 4.72
N LYS A 132 5.43 13.91 5.09
CA LYS A 132 5.08 15.27 4.66
C LYS A 132 6.10 16.30 5.16
N ARG A 133 6.45 16.25 6.44
CA ARG A 133 7.42 17.17 7.06
C ARG A 133 8.80 17.12 6.40
N LEU A 134 9.20 15.93 5.93
CA LEU A 134 10.48 15.68 5.27
C LEU A 134 10.41 15.76 3.74
N ASN A 135 9.25 16.15 3.18
CA ASN A 135 9.01 16.21 1.74
C ASN A 135 9.32 14.90 1.00
N LEU A 136 8.98 13.77 1.64
CA LEU A 136 9.14 12.45 1.06
C LEU A 136 7.88 12.06 0.28
N SER A 137 8.06 11.26 -0.77
CA SER A 137 6.96 10.76 -1.59
C SER A 137 6.74 9.27 -1.33
N ILE A 138 5.49 8.89 -1.05
CA ILE A 138 5.08 7.51 -0.81
C ILE A 138 4.27 7.00 -1.99
N TYR A 139 4.58 5.79 -2.47
CA TYR A 139 3.71 4.98 -3.30
C TYR A 139 3.09 3.89 -2.44
N LEU A 140 1.78 3.94 -2.31
CA LEU A 140 1.01 2.95 -1.54
C LEU A 140 0.54 1.82 -2.44
N PHE A 141 0.80 0.58 -2.04
CA PHE A 141 0.29 -0.62 -2.68
C PHE A 141 -0.63 -1.38 -1.75
N ILE A 142 -1.81 -1.77 -2.23
CA ILE A 142 -2.75 -2.61 -1.48
C ILE A 142 -3.12 -3.80 -2.36
N ASP A 143 -2.76 -5.00 -1.94
CA ASP A 143 -3.17 -6.24 -2.60
C ASP A 143 -4.32 -6.90 -1.84
N GLU A 144 -5.25 -7.48 -2.60
CA GLU A 144 -6.43 -8.20 -2.07
C GLU A 144 -7.27 -7.38 -1.07
N TYR A 145 -7.52 -6.09 -1.40
CA TYR A 145 -8.24 -5.16 -0.51
C TYR A 145 -9.63 -5.65 -0.10
N ASP A 146 -10.26 -6.45 -0.96
CA ASP A 146 -11.62 -6.95 -0.79
C ASP A 146 -11.69 -8.34 -0.14
N ASN A 147 -10.55 -8.99 0.12
CA ASN A 147 -10.55 -10.37 0.63
C ASN A 147 -11.23 -10.49 1.99
N PHE A 148 -10.83 -9.68 2.96
CA PHE A 148 -11.42 -9.74 4.31
C PHE A 148 -12.84 -9.16 4.33
N THR A 149 -13.13 -8.11 3.54
CA THR A 149 -14.47 -7.51 3.48
C THR A 149 -15.50 -8.47 2.88
N ASN A 150 -15.12 -9.21 1.83
CA ASN A 150 -15.94 -10.26 1.26
C ASN A 150 -16.17 -11.43 2.24
N ALA A 151 -15.13 -11.80 2.99
CA ALA A 151 -15.27 -12.83 4.02
C ALA A 151 -16.21 -12.40 5.17
N ILE A 152 -16.15 -11.13 5.59
CA ILE A 152 -17.08 -10.55 6.56
C ILE A 152 -18.51 -10.62 6.02
N LEU A 153 -18.75 -10.18 4.80
CA LEU A 153 -20.06 -10.19 4.19
C LEU A 153 -20.64 -11.61 4.12
N ALA A 154 -19.81 -12.58 3.70
CA ALA A 154 -20.21 -13.98 3.56
C ALA A 154 -20.51 -14.66 4.92
N ASN A 155 -19.73 -14.37 5.96
CA ASN A 155 -19.79 -15.09 7.24
C ASN A 155 -20.67 -14.39 8.29
N MET A 156 -20.77 -13.06 8.25
CA MET A 156 -21.42 -12.25 9.29
C MET A 156 -22.65 -11.51 8.78
N GLY A 157 -22.86 -11.47 7.46
CA GLY A 157 -23.96 -10.78 6.82
C GLY A 157 -23.78 -9.25 6.71
N GLU A 158 -24.74 -8.66 6.01
CA GLU A 158 -24.70 -7.25 5.58
C GLU A 158 -24.65 -6.24 6.75
N LYS A 159 -25.31 -6.56 7.85
CA LYS A 159 -25.36 -5.66 9.03
C LYS A 159 -23.97 -5.44 9.64
N HIS A 160 -23.19 -6.50 9.82
CA HIS A 160 -21.83 -6.41 10.35
C HIS A 160 -20.88 -5.81 9.35
N TYR A 161 -21.00 -6.16 8.06
CA TYR A 161 -20.26 -5.54 6.99
C TYR A 161 -20.44 -4.01 7.00
N LYS A 162 -21.69 -3.52 7.07
CA LYS A 162 -21.99 -2.08 7.15
C LYS A 162 -21.42 -1.42 8.41
N ALA A 163 -21.46 -2.09 9.55
CA ALA A 163 -20.90 -1.54 10.79
C ALA A 163 -19.39 -1.31 10.71
N LEU A 164 -18.66 -2.14 10.00
CA LEU A 164 -17.19 -2.04 9.83
C LEU A 164 -16.77 -1.13 8.68
N THR A 165 -17.58 -1.04 7.62
CA THR A 165 -17.21 -0.35 6.37
C THR A 165 -17.94 0.97 6.15
N HIS A 166 -19.03 1.26 6.88
CA HIS A 166 -19.85 2.47 6.74
C HIS A 166 -19.83 3.32 8.03
N GLY A 167 -20.23 4.56 7.92
CA GLY A 167 -20.35 5.47 9.05
C GLY A 167 -19.01 5.72 9.75
N THR A 168 -18.92 5.38 11.03
CA THR A 168 -17.71 5.46 11.87
C THR A 168 -16.94 4.15 11.94
N GLY A 169 -17.21 3.21 11.01
CA GLY A 169 -16.59 1.90 11.01
C GLY A 169 -15.06 1.95 10.91
N PHE A 170 -14.41 1.02 11.58
CA PHE A 170 -12.95 0.94 11.72
C PHE A 170 -12.20 1.00 10.38
N PHE A 171 -12.63 0.20 9.40
CA PHE A 171 -11.98 0.17 8.09
C PHE A 171 -12.18 1.47 7.31
N ARG A 172 -13.38 2.05 7.37
CA ARG A 172 -13.64 3.35 6.76
C ARG A 172 -12.73 4.43 7.32
N TYR A 173 -12.50 4.42 8.63
CA TYR A 173 -11.61 5.39 9.27
C TYR A 173 -10.17 5.25 8.75
N PHE A 174 -9.64 4.03 8.70
CA PHE A 174 -8.31 3.76 8.15
C PHE A 174 -8.18 4.21 6.68
N PHE A 175 -9.14 3.85 5.82
CA PHE A 175 -9.12 4.27 4.41
C PHE A 175 -9.32 5.77 4.22
N ASN A 176 -10.07 6.44 5.09
CA ASN A 176 -10.17 7.91 5.08
C ASN A 176 -8.82 8.55 5.42
N LYS A 177 -8.05 8.01 6.35
CA LYS A 177 -6.69 8.46 6.66
C LYS A 177 -5.75 8.30 5.46
N LEU A 178 -5.86 7.20 4.72
CA LEU A 178 -5.12 7.04 3.46
C LEU A 178 -5.48 8.12 2.44
N LYS A 179 -6.77 8.44 2.29
CA LYS A 179 -7.22 9.54 1.40
C LYS A 179 -6.68 10.89 1.85
N GLU A 180 -6.71 11.20 3.15
CA GLU A 180 -6.13 12.44 3.68
C GLU A 180 -4.65 12.56 3.32
N GLY A 181 -3.88 11.48 3.47
CA GLY A 181 -2.46 11.43 3.09
C GLY A 181 -2.21 11.54 1.58
N ALA A 182 -3.24 11.30 0.77
CA ALA A 182 -3.18 11.30 -0.69
C ALA A 182 -3.77 12.56 -1.34
N THR A 183 -4.37 13.47 -0.57
CA THR A 183 -4.99 14.71 -1.08
C THR A 183 -4.10 15.92 -0.88
N GLY A 184 -4.22 16.90 -1.78
CA GLY A 184 -3.49 18.16 -1.72
C GLY A 184 -1.97 17.94 -1.77
N ASP A 185 -1.29 18.44 -0.75
CA ASP A 185 0.17 18.32 -0.57
C ASP A 185 0.58 17.08 0.27
N GLY A 186 -0.32 16.12 0.42
CA GLY A 186 -0.06 14.88 1.13
C GLY A 186 1.11 14.08 0.53
N PRO A 187 1.81 13.27 1.33
CA PRO A 187 2.99 12.52 0.87
C PRO A 187 2.65 11.30 0.03
N ILE A 188 1.42 10.76 0.10
CA ILE A 188 0.99 9.62 -0.73
C ILE A 188 0.68 10.16 -2.12
N LYS A 189 1.66 10.09 -3.02
CA LYS A 189 1.53 10.63 -4.39
C LYS A 189 0.86 9.67 -5.34
N ARG A 190 0.98 8.36 -5.08
CA ARG A 190 0.37 7.33 -5.89
C ARG A 190 -0.19 6.19 -5.04
N MET A 191 -1.24 5.58 -5.54
CA MET A 191 -1.87 4.39 -4.96
C MET A 191 -2.16 3.36 -6.03
N PHE A 192 -1.79 2.10 -5.79
CA PHE A 192 -2.14 0.98 -6.66
C PHE A 192 -2.83 -0.11 -5.83
N ILE A 193 -4.09 -0.34 -6.11
CA ILE A 193 -4.95 -1.23 -5.34
C ILE A 193 -5.37 -2.40 -6.22
N THR A 194 -5.26 -3.62 -5.72
CA THR A 194 -5.76 -4.81 -6.43
C THR A 194 -6.83 -5.54 -5.64
N GLY A 195 -7.74 -6.15 -6.36
CA GLY A 195 -8.83 -6.94 -5.81
C GLY A 195 -9.45 -7.88 -6.85
N VAL A 196 -10.49 -8.59 -6.41
CA VAL A 196 -11.27 -9.53 -7.25
C VAL A 196 -12.64 -8.94 -7.57
N SER A 197 -13.19 -8.14 -6.66
CA SER A 197 -14.50 -7.48 -6.81
C SER A 197 -14.35 -5.96 -6.63
N PRO A 198 -15.27 -5.19 -7.27
CA PRO A 198 -15.31 -3.74 -7.14
C PRO A 198 -15.77 -3.28 -5.77
#